data_f85d1e2d62cc6e0c93663c01c4d36c68
#
_entry.id   f85d1e2d62cc6e0c93663c01c4d36c68
#
_cell.length_a   1.000
_cell.length_b   1.000
_cell.length_c   1.000
_cell.angle_alpha   90.00
_cell.angle_beta   90.00
_cell.angle_gamma   90.00
#
_symmetry.space_group_name_H-M   'P 1'
#
loop_
_entity.id
_entity.type
_entity.pdbx_description
1 polymer ?
#
loop_
_entity_poly.entity_id
_entity_poly.type
_entity_poly.pdbx_seq_one_letter_code
_entity_poly.pdbx_strand_id
1 'polypeptide(L)'
;KFHREISSLTLDEISTRTKIPKNIIHDLESSKRLPTSEELTILANSFNINSRELLPPDLIDDKVIVNYYDKARRWTYPDNSIIYEFVELASTRTLPFSKTFEINIKNPNNIENELKVGLHQFIYNVGDTIIDFNWEFDNKKHTQKIQPGDSLYIKPFLKHNFLGIGKLVVLRVGGKIPGDSQRELSTLGKRNTQRAIDESTQWFDPKGKN
;
A
#
# COMPACT_ATOMS: atom_id res chain seq x y z
N LYS A 1 -21.80 4.50 -10.64
CA LYS A 1 -22.09 3.78 -11.91
C LYS A 1 -21.14 2.61 -12.07
N PHE A 2 -19.84 2.84 -12.17
CA PHE A 2 -18.81 1.83 -12.41
C PHE A 2 -18.96 0.59 -11.52
N HIS A 3 -18.99 0.73 -10.18
CA HIS A 3 -19.13 -0.40 -9.26
C HIS A 3 -20.42 -1.20 -9.43
N ARG A 4 -21.52 -0.53 -9.80
CA ARG A 4 -22.77 -1.21 -10.08
C ARG A 4 -22.69 -2.07 -11.35
N GLU A 5 -22.11 -1.52 -12.41
CA GLU A 5 -21.97 -2.22 -13.70
C GLU A 5 -21.03 -3.43 -13.59
N ILE A 6 -19.92 -3.30 -12.87
CA ILE A 6 -19.01 -4.43 -12.59
C ILE A 6 -19.72 -5.53 -11.78
N SER A 7 -20.55 -5.13 -10.81
CA SER A 7 -21.33 -6.08 -10.03
C SER A 7 -22.53 -6.65 -10.80
N SER A 8 -22.69 -6.27 -12.09
CA SER A 8 -23.81 -6.68 -12.94
C SER A 8 -25.19 -6.36 -12.33
N LEU A 9 -25.28 -5.29 -11.55
CA LEU A 9 -26.50 -4.88 -10.86
C LEU A 9 -27.24 -3.80 -11.66
N THR A 10 -28.57 -3.94 -11.72
CA THR A 10 -29.46 -2.91 -12.25
C THR A 10 -29.67 -1.79 -11.25
N LEU A 11 -30.20 -0.65 -11.68
CA LEU A 11 -30.60 0.44 -10.78
C LEU A 11 -31.69 0.00 -9.79
N ASP A 12 -32.58 -0.88 -10.23
CA ASP A 12 -33.66 -1.39 -9.36
C ASP A 12 -33.14 -2.30 -8.26
N GLU A 13 -32.16 -3.15 -8.56
CA GLU A 13 -31.54 -4.02 -7.58
C GLU A 13 -30.75 -3.24 -6.54
N ILE A 14 -29.98 -2.23 -6.95
CA ILE A 14 -29.28 -1.36 -6.00
C ILE A 14 -30.26 -0.55 -5.17
N SER A 15 -31.32 -0.02 -5.78
CA SER A 15 -32.36 0.70 -5.04
C SER A 15 -33.00 -0.19 -3.97
N THR A 16 -33.29 -1.43 -4.31
CA THR A 16 -33.87 -2.41 -3.36
C THR A 16 -32.91 -2.75 -2.22
N ARG A 17 -31.62 -2.97 -2.53
CA ARG A 17 -30.57 -3.31 -1.54
C ARG A 17 -30.26 -2.17 -0.59
N THR A 18 -30.19 -0.96 -1.13
CA THR A 18 -29.76 0.23 -0.37
C THR A 18 -30.89 1.00 0.25
N LYS A 19 -32.13 0.76 -0.21
CA LYS A 19 -33.31 1.56 0.09
C LYS A 19 -33.20 3.03 -0.36
N ILE A 20 -32.22 3.34 -1.20
CA ILE A 20 -32.09 4.65 -1.84
C ILE A 20 -32.97 4.66 -3.08
N PRO A 21 -33.83 5.67 -3.27
CA PRO A 21 -34.69 5.76 -4.43
C PRO A 21 -33.90 5.74 -5.76
N LYS A 22 -34.44 5.05 -6.76
CA LYS A 22 -33.79 4.86 -8.06
C LYS A 22 -33.38 6.17 -8.74
N ASN A 23 -34.25 7.19 -8.68
CA ASN A 23 -33.97 8.53 -9.21
C ASN A 23 -32.76 9.17 -8.53
N ILE A 24 -32.60 8.99 -7.22
CA ILE A 24 -31.46 9.49 -6.47
C ILE A 24 -30.17 8.79 -6.93
N ILE A 25 -30.18 7.46 -7.09
CA ILE A 25 -29.04 6.71 -7.57
C ILE A 25 -28.67 7.16 -8.99
N HIS A 26 -29.66 7.34 -9.86
CA HIS A 26 -29.45 7.85 -11.21
C HIS A 26 -28.81 9.25 -11.22
N ASP A 27 -29.26 10.15 -10.33
CA ASP A 27 -28.71 11.51 -10.23
C ASP A 27 -27.27 11.50 -9.68
N LEU A 28 -26.95 10.59 -8.76
CA LEU A 28 -25.58 10.35 -8.30
C LEU A 28 -24.69 9.82 -9.44
N GLU A 29 -25.17 8.84 -10.21
CA GLU A 29 -24.42 8.24 -11.32
C GLU A 29 -24.22 9.18 -12.51
N SER A 30 -25.12 10.16 -12.67
CA SER A 30 -25.03 11.19 -13.70
C SER A 30 -24.37 12.49 -13.23
N SER A 31 -23.80 12.48 -12.02
CA SER A 31 -23.14 13.65 -11.39
C SER A 31 -24.02 14.90 -11.26
N LYS A 32 -25.35 14.73 -11.23
CA LYS A 32 -26.29 15.82 -11.02
C LYS A 32 -26.34 16.28 -9.56
N ARG A 33 -25.93 15.41 -8.64
CA ARG A 33 -25.81 15.73 -7.22
C ARG A 33 -24.64 14.96 -6.60
N LEU A 34 -24.15 15.45 -5.47
CA LEU A 34 -23.17 14.75 -4.66
C LEU A 34 -23.88 13.85 -3.63
N PRO A 35 -23.31 12.68 -3.29
CA PRO A 35 -23.83 11.82 -2.25
C PRO A 35 -23.63 12.43 -0.88
N THR A 36 -24.53 12.14 0.05
CA THR A 36 -24.30 12.38 1.49
C THR A 36 -23.34 11.33 2.04
N SER A 37 -22.77 11.58 3.23
CA SER A 37 -21.89 10.61 3.92
C SER A 37 -22.62 9.30 4.23
N GLU A 38 -23.92 9.38 4.56
CA GLU A 38 -24.76 8.22 4.81
C GLU A 38 -24.99 7.41 3.53
N GLU A 39 -25.37 8.06 2.44
CA GLU A 39 -25.54 7.42 1.13
C GLU A 39 -24.26 6.76 0.64
N LEU A 40 -23.11 7.41 0.83
CA LEU A 40 -21.80 6.81 0.50
C LEU A 40 -21.56 5.53 1.30
N THR A 41 -21.85 5.54 2.59
CA THR A 41 -21.65 4.37 3.46
C THR A 41 -22.57 3.22 3.03
N ILE A 42 -23.85 3.51 2.78
CA ILE A 42 -24.84 2.51 2.37
C ILE A 42 -24.46 1.90 1.00
N LEU A 43 -24.09 2.74 0.04
CA LEU A 43 -23.67 2.28 -1.28
C LEU A 43 -22.38 1.46 -1.21
N ALA A 44 -21.39 1.90 -0.46
CA ALA A 44 -20.14 1.18 -0.27
C ALA A 44 -20.35 -0.21 0.33
N ASN A 45 -21.18 -0.28 1.37
CA ASN A 45 -21.55 -1.56 2.00
C ASN A 45 -22.26 -2.49 1.00
N SER A 46 -23.13 -1.95 0.14
CA SER A 46 -23.86 -2.75 -0.85
C SER A 46 -22.95 -3.37 -1.93
N PHE A 47 -21.81 -2.75 -2.18
CA PHE A 47 -20.77 -3.24 -3.09
C PHE A 47 -19.62 -3.97 -2.37
N ASN A 48 -19.65 -4.04 -1.05
CA ASN A 48 -18.58 -4.58 -0.21
C ASN A 48 -17.21 -3.91 -0.46
N ILE A 49 -17.22 -2.60 -0.59
CA ILE A 49 -16.03 -1.76 -0.79
C ILE A 49 -15.95 -0.68 0.30
N ASN A 50 -14.79 -0.01 0.39
CA ASN A 50 -14.66 1.15 1.26
C ASN A 50 -15.40 2.35 0.64
N SER A 51 -16.10 3.17 1.45
CA SER A 51 -16.79 4.38 1.00
C SER A 51 -15.87 5.35 0.25
N ARG A 52 -14.58 5.35 0.58
CA ARG A 52 -13.57 6.15 -0.10
C ARG A 52 -13.36 5.75 -1.58
N GLU A 53 -13.66 4.50 -1.94
CA GLU A 53 -13.58 4.02 -3.33
C GLU A 53 -14.73 4.56 -4.22
N LEU A 54 -15.80 5.06 -3.59
CA LEU A 54 -16.90 5.73 -4.29
C LEU A 54 -16.67 7.23 -4.48
N LEU A 55 -15.72 7.80 -3.75
CA LEU A 55 -15.35 9.19 -3.94
C LEU A 55 -14.44 9.29 -5.17
N PRO A 56 -14.54 10.39 -5.94
CA PRO A 56 -13.51 10.67 -6.92
C PRO A 56 -12.16 10.62 -6.19
N PRO A 57 -11.13 10.03 -6.81
CA PRO A 57 -9.79 10.18 -6.25
C PRO A 57 -9.65 11.65 -5.93
N ASP A 58 -9.22 11.96 -4.69
CA ASP A 58 -8.92 13.33 -4.32
C ASP A 58 -7.97 13.84 -5.39
N LEU A 59 -8.52 14.49 -6.39
CA LEU A 59 -7.82 15.30 -7.36
C LEU A 59 -7.33 16.53 -6.60
N ILE A 60 -6.51 16.29 -5.59
CA ILE A 60 -5.63 17.31 -5.05
C ILE A 60 -4.63 17.49 -6.19
N ASP A 61 -4.84 18.56 -6.87
CA ASP A 61 -4.35 18.90 -8.19
C ASP A 61 -2.85 19.16 -8.27
N ASP A 62 -2.10 18.81 -7.28
CA ASP A 62 -0.65 18.88 -7.34
C ASP A 62 -0.15 17.74 -8.23
N LYS A 63 -0.06 18.01 -9.53
CA LYS A 63 0.59 17.13 -10.50
C LYS A 63 2.04 16.84 -10.09
N VAL A 64 2.62 17.70 -9.28
CA VAL A 64 3.96 17.57 -8.71
C VAL A 64 3.89 17.86 -7.22
N ILE A 65 4.37 16.94 -6.41
CA ILE A 65 4.49 17.10 -4.97
C ILE A 65 5.98 17.19 -4.62
N VAL A 66 6.37 18.30 -4.01
CA VAL A 66 7.74 18.51 -3.51
C VAL A 66 7.71 18.46 -1.99
N ASN A 67 8.46 17.54 -1.40
CA ASN A 67 8.71 17.51 0.03
C ASN A 67 10.12 18.02 0.31
N TYR A 68 10.23 19.18 0.94
CA TYR A 68 11.55 19.77 1.26
C TYR A 68 12.18 19.02 2.42
N TYR A 69 13.43 18.64 2.28
CA TYR A 69 14.16 17.79 3.21
C TYR A 69 14.26 18.37 4.63
N ASP A 70 14.39 19.67 4.77
CA ASP A 70 14.44 20.42 6.04
C ASP A 70 13.10 20.41 6.78
N LYS A 71 11.98 20.26 6.05
CA LYS A 71 10.61 20.22 6.57
C LYS A 71 10.02 18.81 6.62
N ALA A 72 10.75 17.84 6.09
CA ALA A 72 10.29 16.46 6.04
C ALA A 72 10.10 15.89 7.45
N ARG A 73 9.00 15.15 7.63
CA ARG A 73 8.74 14.43 8.88
C ARG A 73 9.83 13.41 9.12
N ARG A 74 10.31 13.34 10.37
CA ARG A 74 11.36 12.42 10.80
C ARG A 74 10.91 11.64 12.01
N TRP A 75 11.36 10.41 12.12
CA TRP A 75 11.22 9.58 13.31
C TRP A 75 12.37 8.61 13.39
N THR A 76 12.58 8.05 14.56
CA THR A 76 13.63 7.09 14.83
C THR A 76 13.05 5.72 15.16
N TYR A 77 13.82 4.68 14.91
CA TYR A 77 13.50 3.32 15.33
C TYR A 77 14.76 2.59 15.80
N PRO A 78 14.68 1.82 16.90
CA PRO A 78 13.61 1.87 17.90
C PRO A 78 13.61 3.19 18.68
N ASP A 79 12.51 3.53 19.32
CA ASP A 79 12.30 4.82 20.00
C ASP A 79 13.37 5.12 21.07
N ASN A 80 13.89 4.07 21.74
CA ASN A 80 14.86 4.19 22.83
C ASN A 80 16.32 4.14 22.37
N SER A 81 16.58 3.92 21.08
CA SER A 81 17.93 3.77 20.54
C SER A 81 17.91 4.22 19.08
N ILE A 82 18.68 5.25 18.78
CA ILE A 82 18.76 5.79 17.42
C ILE A 82 19.61 4.86 16.56
N ILE A 83 18.96 3.88 15.95
CA ILE A 83 19.59 2.95 15.01
C ILE A 83 19.25 3.37 13.59
N TYR A 84 17.97 3.58 13.35
CA TYR A 84 17.45 4.07 12.08
C TYR A 84 16.76 5.41 12.28
N GLU A 85 17.10 6.38 11.48
CA GLU A 85 16.34 7.60 11.31
C GLU A 85 15.60 7.52 9.99
N PHE A 86 14.29 7.63 10.02
CA PHE A 86 13.43 7.67 8.86
C PHE A 86 13.11 9.11 8.51
N VAL A 87 13.19 9.45 7.24
CA VAL A 87 12.79 10.74 6.69
C VAL A 87 11.71 10.50 5.65
N GLU A 88 10.52 11.06 5.83
CA GLU A 88 9.43 10.92 4.87
C GLU A 88 9.76 11.69 3.60
N LEU A 89 9.76 11.01 2.45
CA LEU A 89 9.92 11.61 1.13
C LEU A 89 8.56 11.96 0.52
N ALA A 90 8.59 12.59 -0.65
CA ALA A 90 7.36 12.96 -1.35
C ALA A 90 6.46 11.74 -1.56
N SER A 91 5.20 11.87 -1.22
CA SER A 91 4.18 10.84 -1.38
C SER A 91 2.86 11.48 -1.79
N THR A 92 2.00 10.74 -2.46
CA THR A 92 0.67 11.21 -2.84
C THR A 92 -0.42 10.52 -2.05
N ARG A 93 -1.54 11.21 -1.83
CA ARG A 93 -2.73 10.62 -1.21
C ARG A 93 -3.50 9.73 -2.17
N THR A 94 -3.29 9.88 -3.47
CA THR A 94 -3.93 9.05 -4.51
C THR A 94 -3.38 7.61 -4.52
N LEU A 95 -2.18 7.40 -3.96
CA LEU A 95 -1.58 6.09 -3.76
C LEU A 95 -1.38 5.83 -2.24
N PRO A 96 -2.45 5.67 -1.46
CA PRO A 96 -2.40 5.64 0.00
C PRO A 96 -1.59 4.46 0.56
N PHE A 97 -1.38 3.42 -0.24
CA PHE A 97 -0.61 2.23 0.13
C PHE A 97 0.82 2.25 -0.40
N SER A 98 1.27 3.37 -0.94
CA SER A 98 2.67 3.59 -1.29
C SER A 98 3.27 4.67 -0.39
N LYS A 99 4.46 4.40 0.10
CA LYS A 99 5.22 5.32 0.96
C LYS A 99 6.67 5.28 0.59
N THR A 100 7.27 6.45 0.45
CA THR A 100 8.69 6.59 0.19
C THR A 100 9.40 7.20 1.40
N PHE A 101 10.51 6.59 1.78
CA PHE A 101 11.33 7.05 2.90
C PHE A 101 12.80 7.06 2.53
N GLU A 102 13.54 7.95 3.16
CA GLU A 102 14.97 7.76 3.35
C GLU A 102 15.20 7.11 4.71
N ILE A 103 16.07 6.12 4.78
CA ILE A 103 16.53 5.49 6.02
C ILE A 103 18.00 5.82 6.19
N ASN A 104 18.31 6.57 7.24
CA ASN A 104 19.67 6.81 7.67
C ASN A 104 20.02 5.79 8.75
N ILE A 105 20.98 4.91 8.47
CA ILE A 105 21.49 3.92 9.41
C ILE A 105 22.57 4.62 10.24
N LYS A 106 22.34 4.69 11.55
CA LYS A 106 23.20 5.46 12.48
C LYS A 106 24.09 4.59 13.35
N ASN A 107 23.76 3.31 13.50
CA ASN A 107 24.50 2.39 14.39
C ASN A 107 24.99 1.16 13.62
N PRO A 108 26.31 0.94 13.54
CA PRO A 108 26.88 -0.20 12.83
C PRO A 108 26.66 -1.56 13.49
N ASN A 109 26.32 -1.59 14.80
CA ASN A 109 26.25 -2.81 15.60
C ASN A 109 24.83 -3.29 15.90
N ASN A 110 23.90 -3.00 15.02
CA ASN A 110 22.48 -3.31 15.22
C ASN A 110 22.13 -4.76 14.88
N ILE A 111 22.55 -5.70 15.68
CA ILE A 111 22.26 -7.14 15.46
C ILE A 111 20.83 -7.52 15.92
N GLU A 112 20.27 -6.82 16.89
CA GLU A 112 19.04 -7.23 17.58
C GLU A 112 17.75 -6.56 17.06
N ASN A 113 17.86 -5.46 16.31
CA ASN A 113 16.68 -4.70 15.91
C ASN A 113 16.21 -5.08 14.51
N GLU A 114 15.29 -6.01 14.48
CA GLU A 114 14.67 -6.49 13.25
C GLU A 114 13.56 -5.55 12.78
N LEU A 115 13.57 -5.28 11.51
CA LEU A 115 12.47 -4.65 10.79
C LEU A 115 11.55 -5.73 10.24
N LYS A 116 10.25 -5.54 10.40
CA LYS A 116 9.23 -6.40 9.78
C LYS A 116 8.10 -5.53 9.26
N VAL A 117 7.82 -5.61 7.99
CA VAL A 117 6.85 -4.75 7.30
C VAL A 117 5.90 -5.61 6.48
N GLY A 118 4.62 -5.34 6.56
CA GLY A 118 3.56 -6.02 5.79
C GLY A 118 3.39 -5.51 4.36
N LEU A 119 4.38 -4.81 3.81
CA LEU A 119 4.35 -4.21 2.47
C LEU A 119 5.57 -4.68 1.68
N HIS A 120 5.43 -4.70 0.35
CA HIS A 120 6.58 -4.86 -0.54
C HIS A 120 7.52 -3.68 -0.37
N GLN A 121 8.81 -3.93 -0.35
CA GLN A 121 9.82 -2.88 -0.24
C GLN A 121 10.80 -2.98 -1.40
N PHE A 122 10.97 -1.88 -2.12
CA PHE A 122 12.03 -1.66 -3.09
C PHE A 122 13.01 -0.70 -2.45
N ILE A 123 14.28 -1.10 -2.36
CA ILE A 123 15.31 -0.39 -1.61
C ILE A 123 16.47 -0.13 -2.54
N TYR A 124 17.02 1.08 -2.44
CA TYR A 124 18.18 1.51 -3.20
C TYR A 124 19.21 2.14 -2.24
N ASN A 125 20.46 1.68 -2.32
CA ASN A 125 21.56 2.27 -1.57
C ASN A 125 22.02 3.56 -2.27
N VAL A 126 21.60 4.70 -1.73
CA VAL A 126 21.95 6.04 -2.23
C VAL A 126 23.15 6.63 -1.49
N GLY A 127 23.64 5.94 -0.46
CA GLY A 127 24.84 6.34 0.28
C GLY A 127 26.12 6.01 -0.48
N ASP A 128 27.21 6.34 0.13
CA ASP A 128 28.58 6.09 -0.36
C ASP A 128 29.27 4.92 0.36
N THR A 129 28.55 4.24 1.20
CA THR A 129 29.06 3.15 2.05
C THR A 129 28.40 1.81 1.73
N ILE A 130 29.12 0.73 2.04
CA ILE A 130 28.59 -0.63 1.97
C ILE A 130 27.71 -0.88 3.20
N ILE A 131 26.56 -1.47 2.99
CA ILE A 131 25.60 -1.83 4.02
C ILE A 131 25.43 -3.34 4.02
N ASP A 132 25.52 -3.98 5.18
CA ASP A 132 25.22 -5.39 5.32
C ASP A 132 23.71 -5.56 5.54
N PHE A 133 23.07 -6.26 4.63
CA PHE A 133 21.66 -6.63 4.70
C PHE A 133 21.54 -8.05 5.23
N ASN A 134 20.87 -8.19 6.39
CA ASN A 134 20.62 -9.48 7.00
C ASN A 134 19.12 -9.78 7.00
N TRP A 135 18.79 -11.04 6.77
CA TRP A 135 17.40 -11.50 6.84
C TRP A 135 17.32 -12.94 7.36
N GLU A 136 16.17 -13.29 7.87
CA GLU A 136 15.86 -14.65 8.31
C GLU A 136 14.80 -15.24 7.37
N PHE A 137 15.12 -16.39 6.79
CA PHE A 137 14.20 -17.16 5.97
C PHE A 137 14.39 -18.65 6.24
N ASP A 138 13.32 -19.38 6.47
CA ASP A 138 13.31 -20.81 6.78
C ASP A 138 14.24 -21.19 7.96
N ASN A 139 14.17 -20.39 9.05
CA ASN A 139 15.00 -20.50 10.24
C ASN A 139 16.52 -20.39 9.98
N LYS A 140 16.91 -19.87 8.83
CA LYS A 140 18.30 -19.61 8.47
C LYS A 140 18.54 -18.12 8.35
N LYS A 141 19.68 -17.69 8.88
CA LYS A 141 20.15 -16.32 8.76
C LYS A 141 20.98 -16.18 7.48
N HIS A 142 20.70 -15.15 6.73
CA HIS A 142 21.40 -14.80 5.50
C HIS A 142 21.96 -13.40 5.61
N THR A 143 23.07 -13.15 4.97
CA THR A 143 23.72 -11.84 4.90
C THR A 143 24.15 -11.55 3.46
N GLN A 144 23.90 -10.34 2.99
CA GLN A 144 24.35 -9.85 1.70
C GLN A 144 24.89 -8.43 1.83
N LYS A 145 26.00 -8.14 1.18
CA LYS A 145 26.55 -6.79 1.10
C LYS A 145 25.86 -6.02 -0.01
N ILE A 146 25.40 -4.82 0.30
CA ILE A 146 24.74 -3.89 -0.62
C ILE A 146 25.68 -2.71 -0.84
N GLN A 147 26.25 -2.64 -2.04
CA GLN A 147 27.16 -1.57 -2.40
C GLN A 147 26.41 -0.28 -2.76
N PRO A 148 27.07 0.89 -2.77
CA PRO A 148 26.51 2.10 -3.36
C PRO A 148 25.99 1.84 -4.77
N GLY A 149 24.73 2.24 -5.02
CA GLY A 149 24.07 2.00 -6.32
C GLY A 149 23.37 0.65 -6.45
N ASP A 150 23.55 -0.28 -5.51
CA ASP A 150 22.80 -1.54 -5.52
C ASP A 150 21.35 -1.34 -5.08
N SER A 151 20.50 -2.20 -5.57
CA SER A 151 19.09 -2.26 -5.18
C SER A 151 18.68 -3.65 -4.74
N LEU A 152 17.69 -3.71 -3.86
CA LEU A 152 17.10 -4.96 -3.39
C LEU A 152 15.58 -4.85 -3.27
N TYR A 153 14.94 -5.99 -3.35
CA TYR A 153 13.52 -6.15 -3.12
C TYR A 153 13.28 -7.05 -1.93
N ILE A 154 12.39 -6.64 -1.03
CA ILE A 154 12.01 -7.40 0.17
C ILE A 154 10.51 -7.72 0.11
N LYS A 155 10.19 -9.00 0.25
CA LYS A 155 8.80 -9.46 0.37
C LYS A 155 8.17 -9.00 1.69
N PRO A 156 6.83 -8.88 1.74
CA PRO A 156 6.12 -8.64 2.99
C PRO A 156 6.48 -9.65 4.07
N PHE A 157 6.48 -9.18 5.32
CA PHE A 157 6.68 -9.95 6.55
C PHE A 157 8.04 -10.61 6.73
N LEU A 158 9.00 -10.43 5.82
CA LEU A 158 10.36 -10.90 6.02
C LEU A 158 11.03 -10.09 7.15
N LYS A 159 11.56 -10.79 8.14
CA LYS A 159 12.39 -10.19 9.19
C LYS A 159 13.76 -9.87 8.62
N HIS A 160 14.19 -8.65 8.79
CA HIS A 160 15.48 -8.18 8.26
C HIS A 160 16.03 -7.03 9.07
N ASN A 161 17.32 -6.77 8.91
CA ASN A 161 17.97 -5.56 9.40
C ASN A 161 19.08 -5.10 8.48
N PHE A 162 19.53 -3.88 8.68
CA PHE A 162 20.65 -3.28 7.98
C PHE A 162 21.72 -2.92 8.99
N LEU A 163 22.97 -3.32 8.71
CA LEU A 163 24.15 -3.01 9.53
C LEU A 163 25.08 -2.09 8.76
N GLY A 164 25.80 -1.29 9.50
CA GLY A 164 26.73 -0.30 8.94
C GLY A 164 26.26 1.12 9.23
N ILE A 165 26.86 2.06 8.55
CA ILE A 165 26.45 3.48 8.54
C ILE A 165 26.20 3.82 7.10
N GLY A 166 25.01 4.35 6.77
CA GLY A 166 24.69 4.65 5.39
C GLY A 166 23.27 5.14 5.19
N LYS A 167 22.91 5.31 3.93
CA LYS A 167 21.66 5.91 3.51
C LYS A 167 20.97 5.07 2.45
N LEU A 168 19.74 4.71 2.72
CA LEU A 168 18.87 3.96 1.80
C LEU A 168 17.65 4.78 1.44
N VAL A 169 17.21 4.67 0.19
CA VAL A 169 15.85 5.09 -0.21
C VAL A 169 14.98 3.86 -0.32
N VAL A 170 13.79 3.91 0.28
CA VAL A 170 12.85 2.81 0.36
C VAL A 170 11.51 3.24 -0.20
N LEU A 171 11.02 2.53 -1.21
CA LEU A 171 9.64 2.59 -1.66
C LEU A 171 8.89 1.38 -1.10
N ARG A 172 7.91 1.62 -0.25
CA ARG A 172 6.96 0.61 0.22
C ARG A 172 5.70 0.67 -0.61
N VAL A 173 5.28 -0.48 -1.10
CA VAL A 173 4.07 -0.62 -1.92
C VAL A 173 3.24 -1.78 -1.39
N GLY A 174 1.96 -1.57 -1.24
CA GLY A 174 1.05 -2.63 -0.81
C GLY A 174 -0.36 -2.09 -0.64
N GLY A 175 -1.24 -2.94 -0.14
CA GLY A 175 -2.63 -2.61 0.09
C GLY A 175 -3.57 -3.42 -0.80
N LYS A 176 -4.82 -3.00 -0.83
CA LYS A 176 -5.85 -3.65 -1.66
C LYS A 176 -5.46 -3.62 -3.13
N ILE A 177 -5.88 -4.66 -3.84
CA ILE A 177 -5.76 -4.73 -5.30
C ILE A 177 -6.33 -3.44 -5.89
N PRO A 178 -5.58 -2.71 -6.73
CA PRO A 178 -6.08 -1.51 -7.38
C PRO A 178 -7.40 -1.77 -8.12
N GLY A 179 -8.27 -0.76 -8.21
CA GLY A 179 -9.57 -0.89 -8.85
C GLY A 179 -9.50 -1.40 -10.29
N ASP A 180 -8.42 -1.11 -11.01
CA ASP A 180 -8.18 -1.63 -12.37
C ASP A 180 -7.98 -3.14 -12.36
N SER A 181 -7.25 -3.67 -11.39
CA SER A 181 -7.07 -5.12 -11.23
C SER A 181 -8.36 -5.81 -10.80
N GLN A 182 -9.21 -5.15 -10.00
CA GLN A 182 -10.54 -5.67 -9.70
C GLN A 182 -11.42 -5.73 -10.95
N ARG A 183 -11.29 -4.77 -11.85
CA ARG A 183 -11.99 -4.76 -13.13
C ARG A 183 -11.53 -5.93 -14.01
N GLU A 184 -10.24 -6.16 -14.12
CA GLU A 184 -9.69 -7.31 -14.86
C GLU A 184 -10.15 -8.62 -14.25
N LEU A 185 -10.11 -8.75 -12.92
CA LEU A 185 -10.60 -9.92 -12.21
C LEU A 185 -12.09 -10.20 -12.47
N SER A 186 -12.91 -9.15 -12.60
CA SER A 186 -14.34 -9.30 -12.89
C SER A 186 -14.61 -9.89 -14.28
N THR A 187 -13.69 -9.75 -15.22
CA THR A 187 -13.79 -10.31 -16.59
C THR A 187 -13.40 -11.79 -16.67
N LEU A 188 -12.68 -12.29 -15.67
CA LEU A 188 -12.15 -13.67 -15.67
C LEU A 188 -13.16 -14.76 -15.34
N GLY A 189 -14.37 -14.37 -14.91
CA GLY A 189 -15.40 -15.30 -14.43
C GLY A 189 -15.12 -15.77 -12.97
N LYS A 190 -16.18 -16.14 -12.27
CA LYS A 190 -16.21 -16.37 -10.81
C LYS A 190 -15.10 -17.29 -10.30
N ARG A 191 -14.82 -18.41 -10.99
CA ARG A 191 -13.82 -19.40 -10.57
C ARG A 191 -12.38 -18.87 -10.68
N ASN A 192 -12.06 -18.20 -11.79
CA ASN A 192 -10.73 -17.65 -12.01
C ASN A 192 -10.48 -16.41 -11.16
N THR A 193 -11.51 -15.59 -10.93
CA THR A 193 -11.47 -14.47 -10.01
C THR A 193 -11.18 -14.92 -8.58
N GLN A 194 -11.88 -15.96 -8.10
CA GLN A 194 -11.62 -16.49 -6.76
C GLN A 194 -10.18 -17.00 -6.63
N ARG A 195 -9.69 -17.74 -7.62
CA ARG A 195 -8.31 -18.21 -7.64
C ARG A 195 -7.30 -17.06 -7.62
N ALA A 196 -7.50 -16.03 -8.42
CA ALA A 196 -6.62 -14.87 -8.45
C ALA A 196 -6.65 -14.06 -7.13
N ILE A 197 -7.82 -13.98 -6.48
CA ILE A 197 -7.96 -13.38 -5.15
C ILE A 197 -7.22 -14.22 -4.11
N ASP A 198 -7.39 -15.54 -4.13
CA ASP A 198 -6.73 -16.46 -3.20
C ASP A 198 -5.20 -16.38 -3.37
N GLU A 199 -4.69 -16.40 -4.60
CA GLU A 199 -3.29 -16.23 -4.91
C GLU A 199 -2.74 -14.87 -4.45
N SER A 200 -3.51 -13.79 -4.60
CA SER A 200 -3.11 -12.46 -4.14
C SER A 200 -3.18 -12.30 -2.62
N THR A 201 -4.11 -12.98 -1.95
CA THR A 201 -4.24 -12.98 -0.49
C THR A 201 -3.15 -13.82 0.18
N GLN A 202 -2.69 -14.88 -0.45
CA GLN A 202 -1.55 -15.68 0.05
C GLN A 202 -0.26 -14.85 0.17
N TRP A 203 -0.10 -13.84 -0.65
CA TRP A 203 1.03 -12.90 -0.57
C TRP A 203 1.03 -12.05 0.71
N PHE A 204 -0.11 -11.93 1.35
CA PHE A 204 -0.32 -11.14 2.57
C PHE A 204 -0.60 -11.99 3.81
N ASP A 205 -0.69 -13.30 3.67
CA ASP A 205 -0.92 -14.19 4.80
C ASP A 205 0.38 -14.39 5.59
N PRO A 206 0.48 -13.83 6.83
CA PRO A 206 1.66 -14.01 7.67
C PRO A 206 1.83 -15.45 8.17
N LYS A 207 0.84 -16.30 7.99
CA LYS A 207 0.86 -17.70 8.46
C LYS A 207 1.30 -18.70 7.39
N GLY A 208 1.52 -18.23 6.14
CA GLY A 208 2.11 -19.00 5.04
C GLY A 208 1.84 -20.51 5.13
N LYS A 209 0.61 -20.92 4.94
CA LYS A 209 0.34 -22.34 4.75
C LYS A 209 0.64 -22.66 3.28
N ASN A 210 1.84 -23.16 3.03
CA ASN A 210 2.11 -23.97 1.86
C ASN A 210 1.42 -25.30 1.97
#